data_75ba98fc3cc1f9ff599fd2814792288f
#
_entry.id   75ba98fc3cc1f9ff599fd2814792288f
#
_cell.length_a   1.000
_cell.length_b   1.000
_cell.length_c   1.000
_cell.angle_alpha   90.00
_cell.angle_beta   90.00
_cell.angle_gamma   90.00
#
_symmetry.space_group_name_H-M   'P 1'
#
loop_
_entity.id
_entity.type
_entity.pdbx_description
1 polymer ?
#
loop_
_entity_poly.entity_id
_entity_poly.type
_entity_poly.pdbx_seq_one_letter_code
_entity_poly.pdbx_strand_id
1 'polypeptide(L)'
;MSVNLQKGQKVDLTKGNSSLKRVMVGLGWDEVNQKRGLFAPKPAPIDCDASAILLSVGDKLANKDDFVFYNNLKHKSGAVVHMGDNLTGAGDGDDEQILIDLRDVPQYVEKIVIAVTIYQARERSQHFGLIENAFIRIVDADTNKELCKFNLTDNYNGKTAMIFGEVYRYNGEWKFSAIGEGTNDNGIADIARRYQ
;
A
#
# COMPACT_ATOMS: atom_id res chain seq x y z
N MET A 1 -3.07 8.65 -20.55
CA MET A 1 -1.81 7.89 -20.47
C MET A 1 -1.50 7.73 -18.98
N SER A 2 -1.09 6.54 -18.55
CA SER A 2 -0.59 6.33 -17.19
C SER A 2 0.81 6.92 -17.03
N VAL A 3 1.15 7.36 -15.81
CA VAL A 3 2.47 7.92 -15.49
C VAL A 3 3.28 6.90 -14.67
N ASN A 4 4.43 6.46 -15.19
CA ASN A 4 5.36 5.66 -14.40
C ASN A 4 6.17 6.57 -13.49
N LEU A 5 6.01 6.37 -12.18
CA LEU A 5 6.69 7.16 -11.15
C LEU A 5 8.00 6.48 -10.73
N GLN A 6 8.94 7.31 -10.32
CA GLN A 6 10.14 6.91 -9.59
C GLN A 6 10.00 7.30 -8.11
N LYS A 7 10.78 6.67 -7.26
CA LYS A 7 10.84 6.99 -5.82
C LYS A 7 11.01 8.49 -5.58
N GLY A 8 10.17 9.04 -4.72
CA GLY A 8 10.12 10.46 -4.38
C GLY A 8 9.32 11.32 -5.35
N GLN A 9 8.88 10.79 -6.51
CA GLN A 9 8.04 11.54 -7.43
C GLN A 9 6.59 11.64 -6.94
N LYS A 10 5.94 12.71 -7.36
CA LYS A 10 4.56 13.06 -6.99
C LYS A 10 3.74 13.33 -8.23
N VAL A 11 2.45 13.00 -8.16
CA VAL A 11 1.49 13.28 -9.23
C VAL A 11 0.22 13.88 -8.66
N ASP A 12 -0.35 14.85 -9.38
CA ASP A 12 -1.67 15.39 -9.09
C ASP A 12 -2.74 14.37 -9.52
N LEU A 13 -3.68 14.07 -8.63
CA LEU A 13 -4.81 13.17 -8.92
C LEU A 13 -6.02 13.98 -9.38
N THR A 14 -6.40 15.02 -8.63
CA THR A 14 -7.63 15.80 -8.89
C THR A 14 -7.38 17.10 -9.64
N LYS A 15 -6.16 17.66 -9.61
CA LYS A 15 -5.83 18.86 -10.34
C LYS A 15 -5.96 18.64 -11.87
N GLY A 16 -6.89 19.34 -12.49
CA GLY A 16 -7.22 19.15 -13.90
C GLY A 16 -8.06 17.90 -14.19
N ASN A 17 -8.48 17.16 -13.16
CA ASN A 17 -9.38 16.02 -13.24
C ASN A 17 -10.47 16.10 -12.15
N SER A 18 -11.31 17.12 -12.23
CA SER A 18 -12.39 17.36 -11.25
C SER A 18 -13.48 16.28 -11.23
N SER A 19 -13.49 15.40 -12.22
CA SER A 19 -14.41 14.26 -12.28
C SER A 19 -13.94 13.06 -11.46
N LEU A 20 -12.66 12.99 -11.07
CA LEU A 20 -12.12 11.91 -10.25
C LEU A 20 -12.71 11.96 -8.84
N LYS A 21 -13.44 10.93 -8.48
CA LYS A 21 -14.13 10.81 -7.19
C LYS A 21 -13.53 9.70 -6.33
N ARG A 22 -13.24 8.56 -6.95
CA ARG A 22 -12.77 7.36 -6.28
C ARG A 22 -11.50 6.84 -6.94
N VAL A 23 -10.55 6.45 -6.11
CA VAL A 23 -9.34 5.79 -6.58
C VAL A 23 -9.23 4.41 -5.98
N MET A 24 -8.79 3.45 -6.79
CA MET A 24 -8.33 2.15 -6.34
C MET A 24 -6.81 2.18 -6.25
N VAL A 25 -6.30 1.92 -5.07
CA VAL A 25 -4.89 1.65 -4.83
C VAL A 25 -4.69 0.15 -5.01
N GLY A 26 -4.03 -0.24 -6.08
CA GLY A 26 -3.67 -1.63 -6.38
C GLY A 26 -2.21 -1.89 -6.02
N LEU A 27 -1.97 -3.01 -5.36
CA LEU A 27 -0.64 -3.49 -5.01
C LEU A 27 -0.46 -4.89 -5.59
N GLY A 28 0.70 -5.16 -6.15
CA GLY A 28 1.03 -6.49 -6.67
C GLY A 28 2.50 -6.81 -6.46
N TRP A 29 2.80 -8.11 -6.38
CA TRP A 29 4.16 -8.64 -6.19
C TRP A 29 4.25 -10.09 -6.66
N ASP A 30 5.47 -10.57 -6.87
CA ASP A 30 5.78 -11.96 -7.13
C ASP A 30 6.77 -12.49 -6.08
N GLU A 31 6.66 -13.77 -5.75
CA GLU A 31 7.70 -14.45 -4.96
C GLU A 31 8.89 -14.82 -5.85
N VAL A 32 10.10 -14.55 -5.38
CA VAL A 32 11.33 -14.99 -6.07
C VAL A 32 11.37 -16.51 -6.15
N ASN A 33 11.50 -17.05 -7.37
CA ASN A 33 11.71 -18.47 -7.58
C ASN A 33 13.09 -18.91 -7.06
N GLN A 34 13.14 -19.37 -5.81
CA GLN A 34 14.38 -19.91 -5.23
C GLN A 34 14.71 -21.27 -5.83
N LYS A 35 15.90 -21.41 -6.44
CA LYS A 35 16.44 -22.72 -6.86
C LYS A 35 16.66 -23.58 -5.61
N ARG A 36 16.02 -24.74 -5.56
CA ARG A 36 16.05 -25.65 -4.41
C ARG A 36 16.72 -26.95 -4.75
N GLY A 37 17.32 -27.57 -3.72
CA GLY A 37 17.74 -28.95 -3.80
C GLY A 37 16.53 -29.89 -3.91
N LEU A 38 16.74 -31.05 -4.55
CA LEU A 38 15.70 -32.04 -4.89
C LEU A 38 14.83 -32.51 -3.69
N PHE A 39 15.32 -32.37 -2.46
CA PHE A 39 14.67 -32.81 -1.22
C PHE A 39 14.37 -31.68 -0.24
N ALA A 40 14.54 -30.40 -0.63
CA ALA A 40 14.26 -29.28 0.26
C ALA A 40 12.75 -29.08 0.43
N PRO A 41 12.24 -28.89 1.66
CA PRO A 41 10.81 -28.61 1.88
C PRO A 41 10.40 -27.31 1.21
N LYS A 42 9.14 -27.24 0.77
CA LYS A 42 8.57 -26.00 0.21
C LYS A 42 8.49 -24.95 1.33
N PRO A 43 9.09 -23.74 1.19
CA PRO A 43 8.90 -22.69 2.18
C PRO A 43 7.42 -22.30 2.28
N ALA A 44 7.02 -21.70 3.38
CA ALA A 44 5.71 -21.09 3.50
C ALA A 44 5.60 -19.94 2.49
N PRO A 45 4.45 -19.73 1.86
CA PRO A 45 4.21 -18.57 1.00
C PRO A 45 4.49 -17.27 1.76
N ILE A 46 4.91 -16.24 1.04
CA ILE A 46 5.10 -14.91 1.62
C ILE A 46 3.73 -14.23 1.65
N ASP A 47 3.25 -13.99 2.85
CA ASP A 47 1.95 -13.43 3.14
C ASP A 47 2.12 -11.93 3.41
N CYS A 48 1.75 -11.12 2.44
CA CYS A 48 1.90 -9.66 2.50
C CYS A 48 0.55 -9.00 2.72
N ASP A 49 0.42 -8.26 3.81
CA ASP A 49 -0.79 -7.55 4.21
C ASP A 49 -0.68 -6.05 3.89
N ALA A 50 -1.57 -5.54 3.04
CA ALA A 50 -1.70 -4.11 2.81
C ALA A 50 -2.49 -3.41 3.92
N SER A 51 -2.18 -2.14 4.13
CA SER A 51 -2.90 -1.28 5.07
C SER A 51 -2.94 0.16 4.62
N ALA A 52 -3.99 0.88 5.04
CA ALA A 52 -4.13 2.31 4.87
C ALA A 52 -4.22 2.99 6.23
N ILE A 53 -3.34 3.96 6.49
CA ILE A 53 -3.26 4.71 7.73
C ILE A 53 -3.68 6.14 7.44
N LEU A 54 -4.83 6.55 7.99
CA LEU A 54 -5.37 7.89 7.81
C LEU A 54 -4.77 8.81 8.87
N LEU A 55 -4.02 9.79 8.44
CA LEU A 55 -3.27 10.70 9.31
C LEU A 55 -3.85 12.11 9.29
N SER A 56 -3.91 12.70 10.46
CA SER A 56 -4.24 14.11 10.66
C SER A 56 -3.00 15.01 10.49
N VAL A 57 -3.19 16.32 10.71
CA VAL A 57 -2.09 17.31 10.71
C VAL A 57 -0.93 16.85 11.58
N GLY A 58 0.28 16.99 11.07
CA GLY A 58 1.51 16.59 11.75
C GLY A 58 1.79 15.08 11.69
N ASP A 59 1.21 14.39 10.71
CA ASP A 59 1.38 12.95 10.49
C ASP A 59 0.96 12.10 11.70
N LYS A 60 -0.17 12.47 12.34
CA LYS A 60 -0.66 11.79 13.54
C LYS A 60 -1.82 10.85 13.24
N LEU A 61 -1.71 9.60 13.72
CA LEU A 61 -2.80 8.66 13.81
C LEU A 61 -3.70 9.07 15.00
N ALA A 62 -4.77 9.82 14.72
CA ALA A 62 -5.61 10.42 15.75
C ALA A 62 -6.46 9.40 16.50
N ASN A 63 -6.96 8.36 15.80
CA ASN A 63 -7.78 7.30 16.37
C ASN A 63 -7.33 5.95 15.85
N LYS A 64 -7.50 4.89 16.64
CA LYS A 64 -7.23 3.51 16.18
C LYS A 64 -8.12 3.09 14.99
N ASP A 65 -9.31 3.68 14.87
CA ASP A 65 -10.25 3.41 13.78
C ASP A 65 -9.85 4.09 12.46
N ASP A 66 -8.85 4.99 12.49
CA ASP A 66 -8.24 5.62 11.32
C ASP A 66 -7.19 4.70 10.67
N PHE A 67 -7.19 3.40 11.03
CA PHE A 67 -6.32 2.38 10.50
C PHE A 67 -7.14 1.25 9.85
N VAL A 68 -7.00 1.11 8.53
CA VAL A 68 -7.70 0.12 7.70
C VAL A 68 -6.72 -0.97 7.30
N PHE A 69 -7.05 -2.23 7.59
CA PHE A 69 -6.23 -3.42 7.38
C PHE A 69 -7.11 -4.69 7.45
N TYR A 70 -6.55 -5.89 7.30
CA TYR A 70 -7.29 -7.16 7.24
C TYR A 70 -8.28 -7.43 8.41
N ASN A 71 -8.02 -6.89 9.62
CA ASN A 71 -8.95 -7.00 10.76
C ASN A 71 -9.90 -5.79 10.93
N ASN A 72 -9.71 -4.74 10.14
CA ASN A 72 -10.57 -3.56 10.08
C ASN A 72 -10.70 -3.10 8.63
N LEU A 73 -11.49 -3.81 7.86
CA LEU A 73 -11.59 -3.64 6.40
C LEU A 73 -12.18 -2.31 5.95
N LYS A 74 -12.84 -1.57 6.84
CA LYS A 74 -13.55 -0.34 6.44
C LYS A 74 -13.42 0.74 7.49
N HIS A 75 -12.95 1.90 7.07
CA HIS A 75 -12.98 3.10 7.90
C HIS A 75 -14.42 3.49 8.26
N LYS A 76 -14.66 4.02 9.46
CA LYS A 76 -15.99 4.43 9.96
C LYS A 76 -16.73 5.43 9.06
N SER A 77 -16.02 6.29 8.32
CA SER A 77 -16.64 7.20 7.33
C SER A 77 -17.12 6.46 6.07
N GLY A 78 -16.67 5.25 5.84
CA GLY A 78 -16.89 4.53 4.59
C GLY A 78 -15.99 4.93 3.43
N ALA A 79 -15.17 5.98 3.60
CA ALA A 79 -14.34 6.52 2.53
C ALA A 79 -13.15 5.63 2.13
N VAL A 80 -12.64 4.81 3.07
CA VAL A 80 -11.51 3.90 2.81
C VAL A 80 -11.95 2.49 3.11
N VAL A 81 -11.78 1.60 2.13
CA VAL A 81 -12.19 0.19 2.21
C VAL A 81 -11.09 -0.70 1.66
N HIS A 82 -10.62 -1.63 2.47
CA HIS A 82 -9.77 -2.74 2.05
C HIS A 82 -10.65 -3.80 1.40
N MET A 83 -10.31 -4.24 0.19
CA MET A 83 -11.19 -5.11 -0.61
C MET A 83 -11.09 -6.59 -0.25
N GLY A 84 -10.28 -6.92 0.73
CA GLY A 84 -10.03 -8.28 1.20
C GLY A 84 -8.56 -8.62 1.10
N ASP A 85 -8.20 -9.75 1.67
CA ASP A 85 -6.86 -10.26 1.80
C ASP A 85 -6.59 -11.35 0.75
N ASN A 86 -5.43 -11.30 0.09
CA ASN A 86 -4.93 -12.35 -0.80
C ASN A 86 -3.71 -13.04 -0.18
N LEU A 87 -3.95 -14.17 0.45
CA LEU A 87 -2.94 -14.93 1.22
C LEU A 87 -1.74 -15.44 0.40
N THR A 88 -1.75 -15.34 -0.93
CA THR A 88 -0.74 -16.01 -1.76
C THR A 88 -0.05 -15.14 -2.79
N GLY A 89 -0.53 -13.92 -3.06
CA GLY A 89 -0.02 -13.10 -4.16
C GLY A 89 -0.01 -13.83 -5.51
N ALA A 90 -0.88 -14.82 -5.69
CA ALA A 90 -0.92 -15.65 -6.89
C ALA A 90 -2.05 -15.18 -7.81
N GLY A 91 -1.70 -14.51 -8.90
CA GLY A 91 -2.65 -14.05 -9.91
C GLY A 91 -2.06 -12.99 -10.83
N ASP A 92 -2.71 -12.76 -11.97
CA ASP A 92 -2.37 -11.65 -12.85
C ASP A 92 -3.07 -10.38 -12.33
N GLY A 93 -2.32 -9.33 -11.96
CA GLY A 93 -2.87 -8.02 -11.61
C GLY A 93 -2.54 -7.54 -10.20
N ASP A 94 -3.51 -6.97 -9.50
CA ASP A 94 -3.34 -6.54 -8.10
C ASP A 94 -3.62 -7.70 -7.15
N ASP A 95 -2.68 -7.94 -6.24
CA ASP A 95 -2.85 -8.93 -5.17
C ASP A 95 -3.69 -8.37 -4.03
N GLU A 96 -3.53 -7.08 -3.76
CA GLU A 96 -4.29 -6.37 -2.75
C GLU A 96 -4.85 -5.05 -3.30
N GLN A 97 -6.03 -4.66 -2.82
CA GLN A 97 -6.70 -3.45 -3.28
C GLN A 97 -7.31 -2.67 -2.12
N ILE A 98 -7.12 -1.35 -2.15
CA ILE A 98 -7.74 -0.41 -1.22
C ILE A 98 -8.49 0.64 -2.01
N LEU A 99 -9.81 0.71 -1.83
CA LEU A 99 -10.67 1.73 -2.43
C LEU A 99 -10.69 2.98 -1.54
N ILE A 100 -10.51 4.14 -2.14
CA ILE A 100 -10.58 5.44 -1.46
C ILE A 100 -11.59 6.33 -2.20
N ASP A 101 -12.70 6.70 -1.54
CA ASP A 101 -13.60 7.77 -2.00
C ASP A 101 -13.08 9.12 -1.50
N LEU A 102 -12.44 9.86 -2.39
CA LEU A 102 -11.77 11.12 -2.09
C LEU A 102 -12.71 12.20 -1.55
N ARG A 103 -14.02 12.11 -1.84
CA ARG A 103 -15.05 13.07 -1.40
C ARG A 103 -15.43 12.87 0.06
N ASP A 104 -15.44 11.59 0.49
CA ASP A 104 -15.95 11.17 1.80
C ASP A 104 -14.83 10.99 2.84
N VAL A 105 -13.56 11.19 2.43
CA VAL A 105 -12.43 11.23 3.38
C VAL A 105 -12.66 12.38 4.36
N PRO A 106 -12.69 12.12 5.68
CA PRO A 106 -12.92 13.15 6.69
C PRO A 106 -11.97 14.35 6.54
N GLN A 107 -12.47 15.56 6.83
CA GLN A 107 -11.67 16.79 6.66
C GLN A 107 -10.42 16.86 7.53
N TYR A 108 -10.41 16.17 8.68
CA TYR A 108 -9.23 16.12 9.55
C TYR A 108 -8.10 15.26 9.01
N VAL A 109 -8.40 14.42 8.00
CA VAL A 109 -7.40 13.56 7.36
C VAL A 109 -6.68 14.32 6.27
N GLU A 110 -5.40 14.54 6.47
CA GLU A 110 -4.52 15.22 5.50
C GLU A 110 -3.80 14.23 4.59
N LYS A 111 -3.61 12.98 5.08
CA LYS A 111 -2.81 11.98 4.39
C LYS A 111 -3.33 10.57 4.66
N ILE A 112 -3.23 9.71 3.66
CA ILE A 112 -3.48 8.27 3.75
C ILE A 112 -2.21 7.57 3.30
N VAL A 113 -1.50 6.96 4.25
CA VAL A 113 -0.27 6.20 3.99
C VAL A 113 -0.65 4.77 3.63
N ILE A 114 -0.07 4.26 2.55
CA ILE A 114 -0.22 2.87 2.11
C ILE A 114 1.04 2.11 2.50
N ALA A 115 0.88 1.15 3.39
CA ALA A 115 1.96 0.31 3.88
C ALA A 115 1.64 -1.17 3.66
N VAL A 116 2.69 -1.99 3.53
CA VAL A 116 2.59 -3.45 3.41
C VAL A 116 3.53 -4.07 4.43
N THR A 117 3.05 -5.09 5.14
CA THR A 117 3.85 -5.89 6.07
C THR A 117 3.85 -7.35 5.67
N ILE A 118 4.94 -8.07 5.91
CA ILE A 118 4.97 -9.52 5.74
C ILE A 118 4.53 -10.15 7.06
N TYR A 119 3.48 -10.97 7.01
CA TYR A 119 2.95 -11.65 8.19
C TYR A 119 3.98 -12.62 8.79
N GLN A 120 4.25 -12.49 10.08
CA GLN A 120 5.25 -13.29 10.80
C GLN A 120 6.63 -13.32 10.10
N ALA A 121 7.06 -12.19 9.53
CA ALA A 121 8.28 -12.10 8.73
C ALA A 121 9.52 -12.65 9.43
N ARG A 122 9.73 -12.31 10.71
CA ARG A 122 10.89 -12.74 11.49
C ARG A 122 10.84 -14.22 11.82
N GLU A 123 9.69 -14.72 12.26
CA GLU A 123 9.46 -16.12 12.62
C GLU A 123 9.65 -17.05 11.41
N ARG A 124 9.24 -16.57 10.24
CA ARG A 124 9.35 -17.30 8.96
C ARG A 124 10.66 -17.02 8.21
N SER A 125 11.53 -16.12 8.75
CA SER A 125 12.75 -15.65 8.08
C SER A 125 12.46 -15.09 6.68
N GLN A 126 11.35 -14.37 6.53
CA GLN A 126 10.90 -13.75 5.29
C GLN A 126 11.18 -12.25 5.32
N HIS A 127 11.44 -11.68 4.13
CA HIS A 127 11.71 -10.26 3.94
C HIS A 127 11.45 -9.85 2.49
N PHE A 128 11.31 -8.56 2.22
CA PHE A 128 11.03 -8.03 0.88
C PHE A 128 12.11 -8.31 -0.17
N GLY A 129 13.30 -8.73 0.21
CA GLY A 129 14.31 -9.24 -0.74
C GLY A 129 13.98 -10.61 -1.34
N LEU A 130 12.92 -11.28 -0.88
CA LEU A 130 12.37 -12.52 -1.45
C LEU A 130 11.16 -12.25 -2.36
N ILE A 131 10.87 -10.99 -2.62
CA ILE A 131 9.77 -10.49 -3.46
C ILE A 131 10.38 -9.78 -4.66
N GLU A 132 9.80 -10.01 -5.83
CA GLU A 132 10.14 -9.33 -7.07
C GLU A 132 8.89 -8.73 -7.72
N ASN A 133 9.10 -7.85 -8.70
CA ASN A 133 8.03 -7.18 -9.44
C ASN A 133 7.00 -6.42 -8.58
N ALA A 134 7.38 -6.05 -7.34
CA ALA A 134 6.49 -5.34 -6.46
C ALA A 134 6.14 -3.94 -7.01
N PHE A 135 4.86 -3.58 -6.98
CA PHE A 135 4.37 -2.29 -7.44
C PHE A 135 3.20 -1.77 -6.63
N ILE A 136 3.00 -0.46 -6.70
CA ILE A 136 1.75 0.21 -6.35
C ILE A 136 1.24 1.00 -7.56
N ARG A 137 -0.08 0.96 -7.80
CA ARG A 137 -0.72 1.76 -8.83
C ARG A 137 -1.97 2.45 -8.32
N ILE A 138 -2.28 3.58 -8.92
CA ILE A 138 -3.51 4.33 -8.66
C ILE A 138 -4.37 4.24 -9.91
N VAL A 139 -5.58 3.76 -9.74
CA VAL A 139 -6.58 3.60 -10.80
C VAL A 139 -7.80 4.44 -10.49
N ASP A 140 -8.34 5.15 -11.46
CA ASP A 140 -9.68 5.74 -11.36
C ASP A 140 -10.69 4.60 -11.26
N ALA A 141 -11.32 4.45 -10.10
CA ALA A 141 -12.21 3.33 -9.81
C ALA A 141 -13.53 3.39 -10.59
N ASP A 142 -13.90 4.57 -11.11
CA ASP A 142 -15.14 4.73 -11.89
C ASP A 142 -14.95 4.37 -13.37
N THR A 143 -13.73 4.57 -13.90
CA THR A 143 -13.43 4.35 -15.33
C THR A 143 -12.47 3.19 -15.58
N ASN A 144 -11.92 2.61 -14.52
CA ASN A 144 -10.86 1.58 -14.54
C ASN A 144 -9.59 2.03 -15.29
N LYS A 145 -9.34 3.34 -15.33
CA LYS A 145 -8.17 3.90 -15.99
C LYS A 145 -7.02 4.04 -14.99
N GLU A 146 -5.89 3.42 -15.30
CA GLU A 146 -4.67 3.63 -14.52
C GLU A 146 -4.17 5.07 -14.68
N LEU A 147 -3.97 5.76 -13.56
CA LEU A 147 -3.48 7.13 -13.48
C LEU A 147 -1.96 7.16 -13.34
N CYS A 148 -1.43 6.35 -12.43
CA CYS A 148 0.01 6.20 -12.26
C CYS A 148 0.37 4.84 -11.68
N LYS A 149 1.63 4.45 -11.87
CA LYS A 149 2.23 3.23 -11.31
C LYS A 149 3.64 3.54 -10.80
N PHE A 150 4.00 2.93 -9.68
CA PHE A 150 5.35 2.96 -9.12
C PHE A 150 5.83 1.54 -8.90
N ASN A 151 6.90 1.14 -9.58
CA ASN A 151 7.55 -0.15 -9.39
C ASN A 151 8.68 0.00 -8.36
N LEU A 152 8.75 -0.92 -7.41
CA LEU A 152 9.80 -0.96 -6.41
C LEU A 152 11.04 -1.63 -7.02
N THR A 153 12.09 -0.85 -7.24
CA THR A 153 13.33 -1.30 -7.90
C THR A 153 14.54 -1.30 -6.98
N ASP A 154 14.41 -0.73 -5.77
CA ASP A 154 15.50 -0.72 -4.78
C ASP A 154 15.74 -2.10 -4.18
N ASN A 155 16.88 -2.28 -3.52
CA ASN A 155 17.18 -3.50 -2.79
C ASN A 155 16.52 -3.43 -1.39
N TYR A 156 15.50 -4.28 -1.18
CA TYR A 156 14.78 -4.38 0.10
C TYR A 156 15.16 -5.65 0.90
N ASN A 157 16.36 -6.17 0.68
CA ASN A 157 16.86 -7.32 1.44
C ASN A 157 16.85 -7.03 2.95
N GLY A 158 16.29 -7.97 3.74
CA GLY A 158 16.16 -7.85 5.19
C GLY A 158 15.07 -6.88 5.67
N LYS A 159 14.30 -6.25 4.78
CA LYS A 159 13.16 -5.39 5.15
C LYS A 159 11.91 -6.24 5.35
N THR A 160 11.20 -6.01 6.46
CA THR A 160 10.01 -6.77 6.86
C THR A 160 8.72 -6.02 6.65
N ALA A 161 8.80 -4.71 6.39
CA ALA A 161 7.68 -3.86 6.06
C ALA A 161 8.09 -2.77 5.05
N MET A 162 7.10 -2.21 4.36
CA MET A 162 7.27 -1.20 3.32
C MET A 162 6.22 -0.11 3.46
N ILE A 163 6.65 1.15 3.34
CA ILE A 163 5.77 2.28 3.04
C ILE A 163 5.85 2.50 1.53
N PHE A 164 4.80 2.09 0.81
CA PHE A 164 4.77 2.15 -0.65
C PHE A 164 4.55 3.55 -1.17
N GLY A 165 3.59 4.27 -0.58
CA GLY A 165 3.25 5.61 -1.01
C GLY A 165 2.20 6.26 -0.12
N GLU A 166 1.79 7.46 -0.49
CA GLU A 166 0.79 8.23 0.22
C GLU A 166 -0.15 8.98 -0.73
N VAL A 167 -1.45 8.96 -0.42
CA VAL A 167 -2.46 9.84 -1.01
C VAL A 167 -2.68 10.99 -0.04
N TYR A 168 -2.48 12.24 -0.45
CA TYR A 168 -2.48 13.37 0.48
C TYR A 168 -3.15 14.61 -0.11
N ARG A 169 -3.65 15.47 0.80
CA ARG A 169 -4.23 16.77 0.44
C ARG A 169 -3.14 17.84 0.25
N TYR A 170 -3.28 18.65 -0.77
CA TYR A 170 -2.43 19.80 -0.99
C TYR A 170 -3.20 20.90 -1.72
N ASN A 171 -3.39 22.05 -1.09
CA ASN A 171 -4.15 23.18 -1.63
C ASN A 171 -5.56 22.80 -2.11
N GLY A 172 -6.27 21.97 -1.35
CA GLY A 172 -7.62 21.51 -1.68
C GLY A 172 -7.69 20.40 -2.73
N GLU A 173 -6.55 19.95 -3.26
CA GLU A 173 -6.43 18.89 -4.25
C GLU A 173 -5.84 17.61 -3.63
N TRP A 174 -6.12 16.46 -4.25
CA TRP A 174 -5.50 15.21 -3.88
C TRP A 174 -4.31 14.89 -4.79
N LYS A 175 -3.25 14.41 -4.17
CA LYS A 175 -2.01 13.99 -4.83
C LYS A 175 -1.60 12.60 -4.37
N PHE A 176 -0.78 11.94 -5.18
CA PHE A 176 -0.08 10.71 -4.79
C PHE A 176 1.43 10.95 -4.80
N SER A 177 2.12 10.41 -3.80
CA SER A 177 3.58 10.42 -3.67
C SER A 177 4.10 8.99 -3.62
N ALA A 178 5.04 8.65 -4.48
CA ALA A 178 5.76 7.38 -4.48
C ALA A 178 6.86 7.42 -3.41
N ILE A 179 6.75 6.64 -2.34
CA ILE A 179 7.69 6.64 -1.20
C ILE A 179 8.75 5.54 -1.37
N GLY A 180 8.34 4.28 -1.39
CA GLY A 180 9.27 3.14 -1.52
C GLY A 180 10.27 3.02 -0.37
N GLU A 181 9.83 3.20 0.89
CA GLU A 181 10.69 3.08 2.07
C GLU A 181 10.54 1.69 2.70
N GLY A 182 11.63 0.90 2.68
CA GLY A 182 11.71 -0.36 3.39
C GLY A 182 12.05 -0.16 4.86
N THR A 183 11.29 -0.81 5.76
CA THR A 183 11.49 -0.70 7.21
C THR A 183 11.72 -2.07 7.84
N ASN A 184 12.10 -2.08 9.13
CA ASN A 184 12.31 -3.31 9.90
C ASN A 184 11.19 -3.52 10.93
N ASP A 185 10.02 -2.92 10.69
CA ASP A 185 8.85 -3.09 11.55
C ASP A 185 8.38 -4.55 11.50
N ASN A 186 8.03 -5.08 12.66
CA ASN A 186 7.65 -6.50 12.80
C ASN A 186 6.14 -6.71 12.65
N GLY A 187 5.53 -5.92 11.79
CA GLY A 187 4.12 -6.01 11.48
C GLY A 187 3.39 -4.69 11.68
N ILE A 188 2.10 -4.77 11.50
CA ILE A 188 1.19 -3.64 11.35
C ILE A 188 1.13 -2.71 12.57
N ALA A 189 1.25 -3.27 13.79
CA ALA A 189 1.25 -2.50 15.02
C ALA A 189 2.51 -1.61 15.17
N ASP A 190 3.65 -2.06 14.65
CA ASP A 190 4.89 -1.28 14.66
C ASP A 190 4.79 -0.11 13.68
N ILE A 191 4.24 -0.34 12.49
CA ILE A 191 3.94 0.70 11.51
C ILE A 191 3.02 1.76 12.13
N ALA A 192 1.93 1.36 12.79
CA ALA A 192 1.00 2.30 13.41
C ALA A 192 1.67 3.18 14.49
N ARG A 193 2.62 2.63 15.27
CA ARG A 193 3.36 3.38 16.31
C ARG A 193 4.24 4.50 15.74
N ARG A 194 4.62 4.44 14.47
CA ARG A 194 5.39 5.53 13.83
C ARG A 194 4.62 6.83 13.75
N TYR A 195 3.29 6.75 13.82
CA TYR A 195 2.35 7.86 13.63
C TYR A 195 1.60 8.24 14.92
N GLN A 196 2.04 7.78 16.06
CA GLN A 196 1.46 8.11 17.38
C GLN A 196 2.11 9.35 18.01
#